data_6e49077eb44e451952f44044f13c454d
#
_entry.id   6e49077eb44e451952f44044f13c454d
#
_cell.length_a   1.000
_cell.length_b   1.000
_cell.length_c   1.000
_cell.angle_alpha   90.00
_cell.angle_beta   90.00
_cell.angle_gamma   90.00
#
_symmetry.space_group_name_H-M   'P 1'
#
loop_
_entity.id
_entity.type
_entity.pdbx_description
1 polymer ?
#
loop_
_entity_poly.entity_id
_entity_poly.type
_entity_poly.pdbx_seq_one_letter_code
_entity_poly.pdbx_strand_id
1 'polypeptide(L)'
;MKLKKLHHKKSGSGFNPGCFCGRRHLSVLVLVGVLIFSALPAAAQTDGDDTQDLIRSAMVFNFCKFVQWPENTPGDSIVLGVVGDNMQVPDFSSIAGKSVGSTPIAVRLIHSSEELRDCQLVYIAGDQRAALSETLSVAQAESILTISELDGFCNQGGIIQLVERRGKLRFFINREAADEAQLSLSSQLLKVAKIVEGG
;
A
#
# COMPACT_ATOMS: atom_id res chain seq x y z
N MET A 1 -1.13 28.76 -74.35
CA MET A 1 -1.45 29.96 -75.18
C MET A 1 -1.35 31.19 -74.25
N LYS A 2 -0.37 32.05 -74.57
CA LYS A 2 -0.20 33.49 -74.26
C LYS A 2 -0.19 33.88 -72.78
N LEU A 3 0.98 34.23 -72.20
CA LEU A 3 1.85 35.41 -72.38
C LEU A 3 1.17 36.76 -72.07
N LYS A 4 1.66 37.48 -71.11
CA LYS A 4 2.31 38.84 -71.16
C LYS A 4 2.26 39.43 -69.75
N LYS A 5 3.40 39.70 -69.11
CA LYS A 5 4.35 40.83 -69.31
C LYS A 5 3.92 42.09 -68.55
N LEU A 6 4.79 42.40 -67.55
CA LEU A 6 5.70 43.57 -67.48
C LEU A 6 5.08 44.88 -66.94
N HIS A 7 5.60 45.51 -66.00
CA HIS A 7 6.57 46.60 -65.89
C HIS A 7 6.45 47.23 -64.47
N HIS A 8 7.47 47.26 -63.66
CA HIS A 8 8.57 48.25 -63.60
C HIS A 8 8.16 49.62 -63.07
N LYS A 9 8.73 50.04 -61.86
CA LYS A 9 9.58 51.25 -61.71
C LYS A 9 9.66 51.63 -60.24
N LYS A 10 10.79 51.43 -59.62
CA LYS A 10 11.82 52.39 -59.23
C LYS A 10 11.44 53.55 -58.30
N SER A 11 12.25 53.60 -57.27
CA SER A 11 13.05 54.72 -56.77
C SER A 11 12.56 55.40 -55.49
N GLY A 12 13.54 55.51 -54.57
CA GLY A 12 13.76 56.65 -53.72
C GLY A 12 14.28 56.34 -52.31
N SER A 13 15.55 56.24 -52.26
CA SER A 13 16.51 56.66 -51.21
C SER A 13 15.99 57.45 -50.04
N GLY A 14 16.45 57.03 -48.84
CA GLY A 14 16.36 57.84 -47.64
C GLY A 14 17.09 57.13 -46.47
N PHE A 15 18.40 57.30 -46.51
CA PHE A 15 19.32 56.92 -45.44
C PHE A 15 19.21 57.93 -44.30
N ASN A 16 18.97 57.45 -43.06
CA ASN A 16 19.38 58.21 -41.89
C ASN A 16 19.70 57.27 -40.74
N PRO A 17 20.92 57.36 -40.18
CA PRO A 17 21.37 56.57 -39.04
C PRO A 17 21.08 57.32 -37.73
N GLY A 18 20.51 56.64 -36.76
CA GLY A 18 20.43 57.26 -35.44
C GLY A 18 19.74 56.41 -34.39
N CYS A 19 20.52 56.05 -33.40
CA CYS A 19 20.18 55.54 -32.08
C CYS A 19 19.99 54.04 -31.92
N PHE A 20 21.10 53.44 -31.79
CA PHE A 20 21.34 52.19 -31.07
C PHE A 20 21.27 52.47 -29.56
N CYS A 21 20.18 52.20 -28.91
CA CYS A 21 20.16 51.99 -27.44
C CYS A 21 18.85 51.35 -27.01
N GLY A 22 18.89 50.22 -26.33
CA GLY A 22 17.75 49.79 -25.53
C GLY A 22 17.12 48.43 -25.83
N ARG A 23 17.82 47.42 -26.40
CA ARG A 23 17.18 46.12 -26.66
C ARG A 23 17.87 44.90 -26.00
N ARG A 24 18.76 45.10 -25.05
CA ARG A 24 19.52 44.01 -24.40
C ARG A 24 19.02 43.63 -23.01
N HIS A 25 18.12 44.36 -22.39
CA HIS A 25 17.63 44.06 -21.04
C HIS A 25 16.28 43.34 -20.98
N LEU A 26 15.52 43.33 -22.09
CA LEU A 26 14.21 42.66 -22.10
C LEU A 26 14.34 41.15 -22.31
N SER A 27 15.37 40.68 -23.00
CA SER A 27 15.59 39.24 -23.24
C SER A 27 16.15 38.51 -22.01
N VAL A 28 16.86 39.20 -21.11
CA VAL A 28 17.40 38.59 -19.89
C VAL A 28 16.33 38.40 -18.83
N LEU A 29 15.35 39.28 -18.75
CA LEU A 29 14.21 39.18 -17.81
C LEU A 29 13.26 38.06 -18.17
N VAL A 30 13.08 37.76 -19.45
CA VAL A 30 12.24 36.64 -19.91
C VAL A 30 12.93 35.28 -19.66
N LEU A 31 14.26 35.22 -19.77
CA LEU A 31 15.05 34.01 -19.53
C LEU A 31 15.15 33.66 -18.03
N VAL A 32 15.15 34.64 -17.15
CA VAL A 32 15.14 34.43 -15.69
C VAL A 32 13.74 34.02 -15.19
N GLY A 33 12.68 34.52 -15.83
CA GLY A 33 11.29 34.13 -15.51
C GLY A 33 10.95 32.68 -15.84
N VAL A 34 11.55 32.12 -16.90
CA VAL A 34 11.34 30.73 -17.30
C VAL A 34 12.08 29.73 -16.42
N LEU A 35 13.20 30.13 -15.81
CA LEU A 35 14.00 29.27 -14.93
C LEU A 35 13.42 29.16 -13.50
N ILE A 36 12.55 30.06 -13.07
CA ILE A 36 11.92 30.02 -11.74
C ILE A 36 10.65 29.16 -11.72
N PHE A 37 10.05 28.87 -12.89
CA PHE A 37 8.82 28.07 -12.97
C PHE A 37 9.05 26.55 -13.02
N SER A 38 10.31 26.08 -13.06
CA SER A 38 10.63 24.65 -13.11
C SER A 38 11.00 24.02 -11.76
N ALA A 39 10.80 24.70 -10.64
CA ALA A 39 10.97 24.16 -9.29
C ALA A 39 9.62 24.09 -8.55
N LEU A 40 8.62 23.46 -9.16
CA LEU A 40 7.52 22.91 -8.40
C LEU A 40 8.04 21.63 -7.74
N PRO A 41 8.09 21.56 -6.40
CA PRO A 41 8.40 20.30 -5.75
C PRO A 41 7.31 19.31 -6.14
N ALA A 42 7.71 18.16 -6.68
CA ALA A 42 6.87 16.97 -6.76
C ALA A 42 6.66 16.46 -5.33
N ALA A 43 5.80 17.15 -4.58
CA ALA A 43 5.35 16.77 -3.26
C ALA A 43 3.85 16.49 -3.37
N ALA A 44 3.49 15.26 -3.62
CA ALA A 44 2.18 14.69 -3.27
C ALA A 44 2.01 13.27 -3.84
N GLN A 45 2.65 12.28 -3.23
CA GLN A 45 2.25 10.87 -3.41
C GLN A 45 2.33 10.05 -2.10
N THR A 46 2.60 10.67 -0.95
CA THR A 46 2.68 9.98 0.34
C THR A 46 1.35 9.89 1.09
N ASP A 47 0.38 10.77 0.83
CA ASP A 47 -0.89 10.80 1.59
C ASP A 47 -1.80 9.59 1.32
N GLY A 48 -1.63 8.89 0.20
CA GLY A 48 -2.46 7.74 -0.18
C GLY A 48 -2.08 6.46 0.56
N ASP A 49 -0.79 6.18 0.65
CA ASP A 49 -0.27 4.95 1.28
C ASP A 49 -0.48 4.99 2.80
N ASP A 50 -0.19 6.12 3.45
CA ASP A 50 -0.40 6.30 4.89
C ASP A 50 -1.86 6.07 5.31
N THR A 51 -2.82 6.55 4.51
CA THR A 51 -4.25 6.34 4.76
C THR A 51 -4.65 4.87 4.59
N GLN A 52 -4.10 4.19 3.59
CA GLN A 52 -4.34 2.78 3.36
C GLN A 52 -3.80 1.93 4.51
N ASP A 53 -2.60 2.22 4.99
CA ASP A 53 -1.99 1.52 6.12
C ASP A 53 -2.76 1.71 7.43
N LEU A 54 -3.29 2.90 7.67
CA LEU A 54 -4.18 3.14 8.79
C LEU A 54 -5.47 2.29 8.72
N ILE A 55 -6.04 2.12 7.52
CA ILE A 55 -7.23 1.28 7.32
C ILE A 55 -6.87 -0.19 7.53
N ARG A 56 -5.74 -0.68 6.98
CA ARG A 56 -5.24 -2.05 7.19
C ARG A 56 -5.03 -2.33 8.66
N SER A 57 -4.31 -1.44 9.34
CA SER A 57 -4.03 -1.53 10.78
C SER A 57 -5.32 -1.58 11.61
N ALA A 58 -6.31 -0.73 11.28
CA ALA A 58 -7.61 -0.73 11.96
C ALA A 58 -8.38 -2.04 11.74
N MET A 59 -8.30 -2.63 10.54
CA MET A 59 -8.92 -3.93 10.25
C MET A 59 -8.23 -5.05 11.03
N VAL A 60 -6.91 -5.12 11.02
CA VAL A 60 -6.13 -6.12 11.76
C VAL A 60 -6.42 -6.02 13.26
N PHE A 61 -6.43 -4.79 13.80
CA PHE A 61 -6.83 -4.56 15.20
C PHE A 61 -8.24 -5.08 15.51
N ASN A 62 -9.19 -4.88 14.59
CA ASN A 62 -10.55 -5.39 14.79
C ASN A 62 -10.61 -6.91 14.69
N PHE A 63 -9.81 -7.56 13.82
CA PHE A 63 -9.75 -9.02 13.79
C PHE A 63 -9.32 -9.58 15.15
N CYS A 64 -8.34 -8.97 15.82
CA CYS A 64 -7.94 -9.38 17.17
C CYS A 64 -9.07 -9.37 18.19
N LYS A 65 -10.11 -8.54 18.01
CA LYS A 65 -11.28 -8.49 18.92
C LYS A 65 -12.30 -9.60 18.67
N PHE A 66 -12.30 -10.17 17.49
CA PHE A 66 -13.33 -11.08 17.01
C PHE A 66 -12.84 -12.50 16.76
N VAL A 67 -11.56 -12.74 17.02
CA VAL A 67 -10.94 -14.06 16.99
C VAL A 67 -10.64 -14.51 18.41
N GLN A 68 -10.91 -15.78 18.70
CA GLN A 68 -10.54 -16.41 19.95
C GLN A 68 -9.52 -17.51 19.68
N TRP A 69 -8.40 -17.41 20.35
CA TRP A 69 -7.32 -18.40 20.33
C TRP A 69 -7.60 -19.50 21.37
N PRO A 70 -6.99 -20.67 21.22
CA PRO A 70 -7.02 -21.70 22.26
C PRO A 70 -6.53 -21.17 23.61
N GLU A 71 -7.10 -21.71 24.71
CA GLU A 71 -6.77 -21.25 26.08
C GLU A 71 -5.28 -21.40 26.47
N ASN A 72 -4.58 -22.32 25.81
CA ASN A 72 -3.16 -22.58 26.01
C ASN A 72 -2.24 -21.74 25.11
N THR A 73 -2.78 -20.77 24.36
CA THR A 73 -1.94 -19.88 23.53
C THR A 73 -1.05 -19.02 24.43
N PRO A 74 0.28 -19.13 24.28
CA PRO A 74 1.20 -18.41 25.17
C PRO A 74 1.18 -16.91 24.92
N GLY A 75 1.39 -16.13 25.98
CA GLY A 75 1.78 -14.73 25.91
C GLY A 75 0.91 -13.76 26.71
N ASP A 76 1.59 -12.76 27.27
CA ASP A 76 0.98 -11.60 27.93
C ASP A 76 0.60 -10.50 26.92
N SER A 77 0.83 -10.74 25.63
CA SER A 77 0.54 -9.82 24.53
C SER A 77 0.09 -10.57 23.29
N ILE A 78 -0.73 -9.90 22.47
CA ILE A 78 -1.05 -10.35 21.12
C ILE A 78 0.08 -9.90 20.19
N VAL A 79 0.87 -10.83 19.68
CA VAL A 79 1.99 -10.54 18.79
C VAL A 79 1.53 -10.62 17.34
N LEU A 80 1.56 -9.48 16.64
CA LEU A 80 1.44 -9.41 15.19
C LEU A 80 2.83 -9.58 14.57
N GLY A 81 3.07 -10.73 13.96
CA GLY A 81 4.21 -10.96 13.08
C GLY A 81 3.95 -10.37 11.70
N VAL A 82 4.97 -9.74 11.12
CA VAL A 82 4.92 -9.22 9.76
C VAL A 82 6.00 -9.92 8.94
N VAL A 83 5.60 -10.65 7.91
CA VAL A 83 6.48 -11.39 7.01
C VAL A 83 6.52 -10.69 5.67
N GLY A 84 7.71 -10.22 5.27
CA GLY A 84 7.91 -9.50 4.01
C GLY A 84 9.13 -8.58 4.05
N ASP A 85 9.48 -8.03 2.89
CA ASP A 85 10.52 -7.00 2.81
C ASP A 85 10.01 -5.67 3.37
N ASN A 86 10.85 -4.98 4.14
CA ASN A 86 10.54 -3.71 4.80
C ASN A 86 9.92 -2.63 3.90
N MET A 87 10.09 -2.73 2.58
CA MET A 87 9.56 -1.76 1.62
C MET A 87 8.16 -2.12 1.08
N GLN A 88 7.65 -3.32 1.39
CA GLN A 88 6.36 -3.80 0.87
C GLN A 88 5.36 -4.19 1.96
N VAL A 89 5.73 -3.98 3.22
CA VAL A 89 4.85 -4.26 4.34
C VAL A 89 4.13 -2.99 4.79
N PRO A 90 2.82 -3.05 5.08
CA PRO A 90 2.09 -1.93 5.65
C PRO A 90 2.66 -1.51 7.01
N ASP A 91 2.57 -0.23 7.32
CA ASP A 91 2.93 0.28 8.64
C ASP A 91 1.86 -0.03 9.68
N PHE A 92 2.16 -0.94 10.59
CA PHE A 92 1.31 -1.31 11.73
C PHE A 92 1.65 -0.57 13.03
N SER A 93 2.51 0.44 13.00
CA SER A 93 2.90 1.22 14.19
C SER A 93 1.69 1.84 14.90
N SER A 94 0.65 2.19 14.15
CA SER A 94 -0.58 2.79 14.68
C SER A 94 -1.35 1.88 15.64
N ILE A 95 -1.13 0.58 15.64
CA ILE A 95 -1.77 -0.39 16.55
C ILE A 95 -0.82 -0.97 17.58
N ALA A 96 0.49 -0.76 17.43
CA ALA A 96 1.47 -1.18 18.42
C ALA A 96 1.20 -0.52 19.80
N GLY A 97 1.19 -1.32 20.85
CA GLY A 97 0.88 -0.89 22.23
C GLY A 97 -0.60 -0.66 22.52
N LYS A 98 -1.50 -0.70 21.53
CA LYS A 98 -2.95 -0.72 21.79
C LYS A 98 -3.35 -2.05 22.41
N SER A 99 -4.44 -2.05 23.20
CA SER A 99 -4.90 -3.26 23.87
C SER A 99 -6.25 -3.74 23.32
N VAL A 100 -6.40 -5.05 23.27
CA VAL A 100 -7.68 -5.75 23.07
C VAL A 100 -8.09 -6.31 24.43
N GLY A 101 -9.13 -5.72 25.03
CA GLY A 101 -9.40 -5.96 26.45
C GLY A 101 -8.23 -5.45 27.31
N SER A 102 -7.59 -6.37 28.05
CA SER A 102 -6.40 -6.09 28.85
C SER A 102 -5.08 -6.45 28.17
N THR A 103 -5.12 -7.09 27.00
CA THR A 103 -3.94 -7.67 26.34
C THR A 103 -3.37 -6.69 25.31
N PRO A 104 -2.13 -6.21 25.46
CA PRO A 104 -1.51 -5.29 24.52
C PRO A 104 -1.11 -5.99 23.23
N ILE A 105 -1.07 -5.22 22.11
CA ILE A 105 -0.57 -5.69 20.82
C ILE A 105 0.90 -5.31 20.68
N ALA A 106 1.73 -6.29 20.37
CA ALA A 106 3.11 -6.09 19.94
C ALA A 106 3.21 -6.34 18.42
N VAL A 107 4.01 -5.54 17.72
CA VAL A 107 4.27 -5.73 16.30
C VAL A 107 5.74 -6.07 16.10
N ARG A 108 6.04 -7.14 15.36
CA ARG A 108 7.40 -7.62 15.09
C ARG A 108 7.56 -8.00 13.61
N LEU A 109 8.69 -7.65 13.00
CA LEU A 109 9.12 -8.24 11.74
C LEU A 109 9.60 -9.68 12.01
N ILE A 110 9.23 -10.58 11.10
CA ILE A 110 9.53 -12.00 11.19
C ILE A 110 10.44 -12.38 10.03
N HIS A 111 11.57 -12.98 10.34
CA HIS A 111 12.58 -13.36 9.37
C HIS A 111 12.78 -14.88 9.25
N SER A 112 12.17 -15.65 10.13
CA SER A 112 12.24 -17.12 10.10
C SER A 112 10.92 -17.76 10.55
N SER A 113 10.71 -19.00 10.11
CA SER A 113 9.55 -19.80 10.54
C SER A 113 9.55 -20.12 12.04
N GLU A 114 10.70 -20.10 12.70
CA GLU A 114 10.80 -20.30 14.15
C GLU A 114 10.21 -19.11 14.93
N GLU A 115 10.44 -17.88 14.45
CA GLU A 115 9.91 -16.66 15.06
C GLU A 115 8.38 -16.57 14.94
N LEU A 116 7.77 -17.28 13.99
CA LEU A 116 6.30 -17.34 13.84
C LEU A 116 5.63 -17.95 15.05
N ARG A 117 6.27 -18.92 15.73
CA ARG A 117 5.69 -19.62 16.87
C ARG A 117 5.36 -18.73 18.09
N ASP A 118 5.99 -17.57 18.15
CA ASP A 118 5.72 -16.56 19.17
C ASP A 118 4.54 -15.63 18.81
N CYS A 119 3.96 -15.79 17.62
CA CYS A 119 2.93 -14.90 17.10
C CYS A 119 1.52 -15.48 17.32
N GLN A 120 0.54 -14.64 17.61
CA GLN A 120 -0.87 -14.99 17.58
C GLN A 120 -1.52 -14.69 16.25
N LEU A 121 -0.97 -13.72 15.52
CA LEU A 121 -1.39 -13.44 14.15
C LEU A 121 -0.19 -13.04 13.30
N VAL A 122 -0.28 -13.29 12.00
CA VAL A 122 0.76 -12.95 11.03
C VAL A 122 0.15 -12.25 9.81
N TYR A 123 0.76 -11.13 9.42
CA TYR A 123 0.50 -10.49 8.15
C TYR A 123 1.60 -10.91 7.15
N ILE A 124 1.20 -11.46 6.00
CA ILE A 124 2.11 -11.96 4.96
C ILE A 124 2.03 -11.02 3.77
N ALA A 125 3.14 -10.35 3.46
CA ALA A 125 3.23 -9.41 2.34
C ALA A 125 3.22 -10.12 0.97
N GLY A 126 2.92 -9.36 -0.08
CA GLY A 126 2.72 -9.88 -1.43
C GLY A 126 3.96 -10.47 -2.10
N ASP A 127 5.16 -10.13 -1.62
CA ASP A 127 6.45 -10.65 -2.10
C ASP A 127 6.77 -12.07 -1.57
N GLN A 128 6.06 -12.54 -0.54
CA GLN A 128 6.33 -13.81 0.15
C GLN A 128 5.65 -15.04 -0.46
N ARG A 129 5.23 -14.96 -1.72
CA ARG A 129 4.51 -16.06 -2.41
C ARG A 129 5.31 -17.37 -2.45
N ALA A 130 6.63 -17.30 -2.55
CA ALA A 130 7.48 -18.50 -2.61
C ALA A 130 7.54 -19.27 -1.28
N ALA A 131 7.48 -18.57 -0.13
CA ALA A 131 7.52 -19.17 1.21
C ALA A 131 6.12 -19.41 1.80
N LEU A 132 5.06 -19.08 1.05
CA LEU A 132 3.69 -19.05 1.55
C LEU A 132 3.24 -20.40 2.13
N SER A 133 3.49 -21.50 1.42
CA SER A 133 3.05 -22.84 1.85
C SER A 133 3.70 -23.26 3.16
N GLU A 134 4.98 -22.97 3.36
CA GLU A 134 5.69 -23.27 4.61
C GLU A 134 5.14 -22.40 5.76
N THR A 135 4.99 -21.11 5.51
CA THR A 135 4.44 -20.17 6.50
C THR A 135 3.04 -20.58 6.94
N LEU A 136 2.16 -20.95 6.00
CA LEU A 136 0.80 -21.40 6.30
C LEU A 136 0.78 -22.72 7.08
N SER A 137 1.66 -23.66 6.76
CA SER A 137 1.79 -24.93 7.49
C SER A 137 2.17 -24.72 8.96
N VAL A 138 3.16 -23.84 9.22
CA VAL A 138 3.55 -23.48 10.58
C VAL A 138 2.41 -22.74 11.29
N ALA A 139 1.78 -21.78 10.62
CA ALA A 139 0.71 -20.98 11.19
C ALA A 139 -0.51 -21.84 11.59
N GLN A 140 -0.86 -22.84 10.79
CA GLN A 140 -1.92 -23.80 11.09
C GLN A 140 -1.59 -24.64 12.33
N ALA A 141 -0.37 -25.18 12.39
CA ALA A 141 0.08 -26.01 13.51
C ALA A 141 0.15 -25.26 14.84
N GLU A 142 0.47 -23.97 14.82
CA GLU A 142 0.67 -23.12 16.01
C GLU A 142 -0.55 -22.23 16.31
N SER A 143 -1.71 -22.48 15.68
CA SER A 143 -2.95 -21.69 15.88
C SER A 143 -2.77 -20.20 15.62
N ILE A 144 -2.07 -19.82 14.55
CA ILE A 144 -1.77 -18.44 14.18
C ILE A 144 -2.80 -17.95 13.16
N LEU A 145 -3.44 -16.80 13.42
CA LEU A 145 -4.31 -16.15 12.45
C LEU A 145 -3.51 -15.58 11.29
N THR A 146 -3.74 -16.05 10.06
CA THR A 146 -3.03 -15.58 8.88
C THR A 146 -3.82 -14.54 8.11
N ILE A 147 -3.15 -13.45 7.69
CA ILE A 147 -3.73 -12.33 6.97
C ILE A 147 -2.81 -11.98 5.80
N SER A 148 -3.37 -11.76 4.60
CA SER A 148 -2.60 -11.31 3.44
C SER A 148 -3.47 -10.55 2.43
N GLU A 149 -2.83 -9.79 1.53
CA GLU A 149 -3.46 -9.22 0.33
C GLU A 149 -3.16 -10.04 -0.94
N LEU A 150 -2.47 -11.17 -0.82
CA LEU A 150 -2.17 -12.05 -1.94
C LEU A 150 -3.46 -12.57 -2.60
N ASP A 151 -3.53 -12.44 -3.92
CA ASP A 151 -4.64 -12.99 -4.69
C ASP A 151 -4.73 -14.51 -4.53
N GLY A 152 -5.94 -14.98 -4.19
CA GLY A 152 -6.20 -16.39 -3.95
C GLY A 152 -5.62 -16.93 -2.64
N PHE A 153 -5.27 -16.07 -1.69
CA PHE A 153 -4.71 -16.45 -0.40
C PHE A 153 -5.61 -17.43 0.38
N CYS A 154 -6.91 -17.15 0.44
CA CYS A 154 -7.85 -18.06 1.09
C CYS A 154 -7.94 -19.43 0.40
N ASN A 155 -7.79 -19.48 -0.94
CA ASN A 155 -7.82 -20.75 -1.68
C ASN A 155 -6.52 -21.58 -1.49
N GLN A 156 -5.48 -20.97 -0.94
CA GLN A 156 -4.19 -21.60 -0.63
C GLN A 156 -4.06 -21.99 0.84
N GLY A 157 -5.17 -21.95 1.61
CA GLY A 157 -5.17 -22.28 3.03
C GLY A 157 -4.96 -21.10 3.98
N GLY A 158 -4.88 -19.87 3.46
CA GLY A 158 -4.84 -18.68 4.30
C GLY A 158 -6.22 -18.36 4.89
N ILE A 159 -6.27 -17.74 6.07
CA ILE A 159 -7.51 -17.52 6.81
C ILE A 159 -8.22 -16.23 6.39
N ILE A 160 -7.52 -15.09 6.38
CA ILE A 160 -8.12 -13.80 6.02
C ILE A 160 -7.40 -13.19 4.83
N GLN A 161 -8.11 -12.95 3.73
CA GLN A 161 -7.60 -12.24 2.58
C GLN A 161 -8.19 -10.84 2.51
N LEU A 162 -7.35 -9.81 2.57
CA LEU A 162 -7.74 -8.43 2.31
C LEU A 162 -7.78 -8.18 0.81
N VAL A 163 -8.79 -7.45 0.35
CA VAL A 163 -8.97 -7.14 -1.08
C VAL A 163 -9.47 -5.72 -1.23
N GLU A 164 -8.75 -4.92 -2.01
CA GLU A 164 -9.24 -3.61 -2.39
C GLU A 164 -10.21 -3.74 -3.57
N ARG A 165 -11.41 -3.17 -3.41
CA ARG A 165 -12.39 -3.07 -4.48
C ARG A 165 -13.02 -1.69 -4.51
N ARG A 166 -12.84 -0.97 -5.61
CA ARG A 166 -13.41 0.37 -5.83
C ARG A 166 -13.02 1.35 -4.71
N GLY A 167 -11.74 1.35 -4.33
CA GLY A 167 -11.20 2.22 -3.28
C GLY A 167 -11.67 1.87 -1.88
N LYS A 168 -12.21 0.66 -1.67
CA LYS A 168 -12.62 0.18 -0.34
C LYS A 168 -11.97 -1.16 -0.04
N LEU A 169 -11.33 -1.24 1.12
CA LEU A 169 -10.79 -2.49 1.63
C LEU A 169 -11.93 -3.37 2.14
N ARG A 170 -11.95 -4.61 1.66
CA ARG A 170 -12.86 -5.68 2.04
C ARG A 170 -12.06 -6.90 2.43
N PHE A 171 -12.70 -7.93 2.96
CA PHE A 171 -11.99 -9.15 3.28
C PHE A 171 -12.83 -10.39 3.02
N PHE A 172 -12.13 -11.45 2.70
CA PHE A 172 -12.63 -12.80 2.60
C PHE A 172 -12.14 -13.61 3.79
N ILE A 173 -12.90 -14.61 4.19
CA ILE A 173 -12.52 -15.55 5.24
C ILE A 173 -12.65 -16.96 4.69
N ASN A 174 -11.58 -17.75 4.85
CA ASN A 174 -11.62 -19.20 4.75
C ASN A 174 -11.88 -19.75 6.16
N ARG A 175 -13.12 -20.19 6.38
CA ARG A 175 -13.55 -20.70 7.67
C ARG A 175 -12.93 -22.05 7.98
N GLU A 176 -12.76 -22.91 6.98
CA GLU A 176 -12.17 -24.24 7.13
C GLU A 176 -10.72 -24.12 7.64
N ALA A 177 -9.91 -23.24 7.03
CA ALA A 177 -8.55 -22.98 7.48
C ALA A 177 -8.50 -22.40 8.92
N ALA A 178 -9.50 -21.61 9.33
CA ALA A 178 -9.58 -21.12 10.71
C ALA A 178 -9.92 -22.25 11.68
N ASP A 179 -10.86 -23.12 11.32
CA ASP A 179 -11.25 -24.27 12.14
C ASP A 179 -10.07 -25.26 12.26
N GLU A 180 -9.31 -25.52 11.18
CA GLU A 180 -8.10 -26.33 11.18
C GLU A 180 -6.98 -25.76 12.07
N ALA A 181 -6.84 -24.44 12.09
CA ALA A 181 -5.92 -23.74 12.99
C ALA A 181 -6.48 -23.61 14.42
N GLN A 182 -7.61 -24.24 14.75
CA GLN A 182 -8.27 -24.18 16.05
C GLN A 182 -8.67 -22.76 16.49
N LEU A 183 -8.89 -21.86 15.56
CA LEU A 183 -9.31 -20.49 15.82
C LEU A 183 -10.83 -20.38 15.78
N SER A 184 -11.43 -19.74 16.80
CA SER A 184 -12.86 -19.50 16.83
C SER A 184 -13.18 -18.08 16.35
N LEU A 185 -13.90 -17.95 15.25
CA LEU A 185 -14.28 -16.68 14.66
C LEU A 185 -15.68 -16.27 15.12
N SER A 186 -15.82 -15.03 15.61
CA SER A 186 -17.13 -14.55 16.07
C SER A 186 -18.13 -14.45 14.94
N SER A 187 -19.40 -14.68 15.24
CA SER A 187 -20.49 -14.52 14.27
C SER A 187 -20.62 -13.09 13.74
N GLN A 188 -20.14 -12.10 14.49
CA GLN A 188 -20.13 -10.70 14.05
C GLN A 188 -19.11 -10.48 12.93
N LEU A 189 -17.92 -11.08 13.04
CA LEU A 189 -16.89 -11.04 12.00
C LEU A 189 -17.38 -11.73 10.73
N LEU A 190 -17.97 -12.92 10.88
CA LEU A 190 -18.48 -13.72 9.74
C LEU A 190 -19.63 -13.03 8.99
N LYS A 191 -20.46 -12.22 9.65
CA LYS A 191 -21.55 -11.48 9.01
C LYS A 191 -21.10 -10.39 8.04
N VAL A 192 -19.92 -9.80 8.26
CA VAL A 192 -19.37 -8.71 7.43
C VAL A 192 -18.32 -9.20 6.43
N ALA A 193 -17.86 -10.42 6.59
CA ALA A 193 -16.94 -11.09 5.68
C ALA A 193 -17.64 -11.66 4.45
N LYS A 194 -16.88 -11.85 3.37
CA LYS A 194 -17.25 -12.78 2.32
C LYS A 194 -16.59 -14.12 2.62
N ILE A 195 -17.42 -15.14 2.87
CA ILE A 195 -16.93 -16.48 3.16
C ILE A 195 -16.47 -17.14 1.86
N VAL A 196 -15.30 -17.77 1.90
CA VAL A 196 -14.75 -18.60 0.83
C VAL A 196 -14.66 -20.01 1.40
N GLU A 197 -15.17 -20.99 0.66
CA GLU A 197 -14.94 -22.40 0.94
C GLU A 197 -13.52 -22.75 0.52
N GLY A 198 -12.81 -23.45 1.37
CA GLY A 198 -11.46 -23.92 1.08
C GLY A 198 -11.44 -24.82 -0.15
N GLY A 199 -10.39 -24.76 -0.93
CA GLY A 199 -10.20 -25.61 -2.12
C GLY A 199 -9.37 -26.84 -1.81
#